data_a4bcfdcedbeabec81fc6ed7872502639
#
_entry.id   a4bcfdcedbeabec81fc6ed7872502639
#
_cell.length_a   1.000
_cell.length_b   1.000
_cell.length_c   1.000
_cell.angle_alpha   90.00
_cell.angle_beta   90.00
_cell.angle_gamma   90.00
#
_symmetry.space_group_name_H-M   'P 1'
#
loop_
_entity.id
_entity.type
_entity.pdbx_description
1 polymer ?
#
loop_
_entity_poly.entity_id
_entity_poly.type
_entity_poly.pdbx_seq_one_letter_code
_entity_poly.pdbx_strand_id
1 'polypeptide(L)'
;MKTTVKSFIYIYIFNAILLLSFSLPYSSSQTIEGDWHGELKVQDITLRISLHVKSTTDGYTSTWDSPDQAAFDIPSTTTSFAYPEFSFSHTGAGFKFTGKVLPNYSAIEGIFIQGGQKIPLVLTRKPIQPSPGSREALKEKYDKKEVYITMRDGVKLFTSIYTPKDKSVTHPILLNRTPYDIEPDGPSSFNIYVQIYSRYTEDNYIMVFQDVRGKYMSEGAFEDIRPVIPEKRSNKDVDETTDTWDTVDWLIKNVPGNNGRVGIFGISYPGFYSTMGAINAHPAVKAVSPQAPVTSWFIGDDFHHNGAFFILDCFSFFYSNGHQHRVPSRKGFPSFRWPVPDNYEFFLSVGPIRNISPKYFGDSVKFWNDAFAHPDYDDFWKARDPRQFLKNTTPAVMTVGGWFDAEDLYGTIHTYKAFENQNPESLTNIFVMGPWYHSQWAFGKAENLGNIYWETDANEKYHKLEKEFFDYFLYGKGNGKFAEATIFITGSNKWSEFETWPPKNVEEKNLYLMPDGKISFTPPSVSGSFDEYIS
;
A
#
# COMPACT_ATOMS: atom_id res chain seq x y z
N MET A 1 -89.84 6.14 -31.26
CA MET A 1 -90.31 4.74 -31.51
C MET A 1 -89.30 3.81 -30.78
N LYS A 2 -89.81 3.06 -29.86
CA LYS A 2 -89.17 2.10 -28.99
C LYS A 2 -88.63 0.93 -29.83
N THR A 3 -87.46 0.44 -29.53
CA THR A 3 -87.16 -0.99 -29.63
C THR A 3 -86.08 -1.36 -28.62
N THR A 4 -86.55 -2.15 -27.71
CA THR A 4 -85.83 -2.81 -26.62
C THR A 4 -85.08 -4.01 -27.18
N VAL A 5 -83.82 -4.14 -26.96
CA VAL A 5 -83.09 -5.38 -27.23
C VAL A 5 -82.62 -5.97 -25.89
N LYS A 6 -83.13 -7.10 -25.55
CA LYS A 6 -82.79 -7.93 -24.42
C LYS A 6 -81.45 -8.57 -24.71
N SER A 7 -80.46 -8.30 -23.83
CA SER A 7 -79.20 -9.04 -23.83
C SER A 7 -79.39 -10.30 -23.01
N PHE A 8 -79.16 -11.42 -23.62
CA PHE A 8 -79.00 -12.71 -22.98
C PHE A 8 -77.60 -12.79 -22.37
N ILE A 9 -77.53 -12.95 -21.08
CA ILE A 9 -76.28 -13.24 -20.33
C ILE A 9 -76.14 -14.79 -20.42
N TYR A 10 -75.18 -15.21 -21.17
CA TYR A 10 -74.69 -16.60 -21.10
C TYR A 10 -73.64 -16.64 -19.97
N ILE A 11 -74.05 -17.31 -18.90
CA ILE A 11 -73.12 -17.69 -17.80
C ILE A 11 -72.36 -18.91 -18.29
N TYR A 12 -71.14 -18.70 -18.78
CA TYR A 12 -70.16 -19.79 -18.91
C TYR A 12 -69.55 -20.03 -17.54
N ILE A 13 -69.98 -21.11 -16.89
CA ILE A 13 -69.28 -21.72 -15.77
C ILE A 13 -68.03 -22.38 -16.37
N PHE A 14 -66.94 -21.66 -16.42
CA PHE A 14 -65.64 -22.23 -16.67
C PHE A 14 -65.15 -22.77 -15.31
N ASN A 15 -65.14 -24.09 -15.19
CA ASN A 15 -64.40 -24.80 -14.13
C ASN A 15 -62.91 -24.46 -14.30
N ALA A 16 -62.45 -23.34 -13.74
CA ALA A 16 -61.08 -23.11 -13.47
C ALA A 16 -60.69 -24.02 -12.30
N ILE A 17 -60.21 -25.22 -12.60
CA ILE A 17 -59.37 -25.99 -11.69
C ILE A 17 -58.17 -25.09 -11.42
N LEU A 18 -58.24 -24.34 -10.34
CA LEU A 18 -57.12 -23.63 -9.73
C LEU A 18 -56.18 -24.74 -9.26
N LEU A 19 -55.25 -25.15 -10.13
CA LEU A 19 -54.03 -25.82 -9.71
C LEU A 19 -53.28 -24.82 -8.84
N LEU A 20 -53.62 -24.77 -7.56
CA LEU A 20 -52.73 -24.35 -6.51
C LEU A 20 -51.53 -25.29 -6.59
N SER A 21 -50.57 -24.96 -7.40
CA SER A 21 -49.21 -25.41 -7.22
C SER A 21 -48.78 -24.91 -5.84
N PHE A 22 -49.09 -25.70 -4.83
CA PHE A 22 -48.32 -25.68 -3.62
C PHE A 22 -46.89 -26.00 -4.09
N SER A 23 -46.09 -24.98 -4.31
CA SER A 23 -44.66 -25.11 -4.17
C SER A 23 -44.45 -25.49 -2.72
N LEU A 24 -44.46 -26.81 -2.48
CA LEU A 24 -43.87 -27.36 -1.29
C LEU A 24 -42.52 -26.69 -1.17
N PRO A 25 -42.22 -26.01 -0.06
CA PRO A 25 -40.84 -25.55 0.15
C PRO A 25 -40.02 -26.82 -0.02
N TYR A 26 -39.06 -26.78 -0.95
CA TYR A 26 -38.06 -27.82 -1.11
C TYR A 26 -37.53 -28.02 0.30
N SER A 27 -37.91 -29.09 0.98
CA SER A 27 -37.35 -29.50 2.23
C SER A 27 -35.91 -29.83 1.92
N SER A 28 -35.02 -28.84 2.07
CA SER A 28 -33.61 -29.13 2.12
C SER A 28 -33.46 -30.21 3.16
N SER A 29 -33.01 -31.39 2.75
CA SER A 29 -32.77 -32.48 3.69
C SER A 29 -31.94 -31.93 4.84
N GLN A 30 -32.48 -32.03 6.08
CA GLN A 30 -31.77 -31.60 7.26
C GLN A 30 -30.57 -32.53 7.45
N THR A 31 -29.45 -32.17 6.85
CA THR A 31 -28.22 -32.96 6.86
C THR A 31 -27.03 -32.10 7.23
N ILE A 32 -26.02 -32.70 7.83
CA ILE A 32 -24.73 -32.08 8.11
C ILE A 32 -23.90 -31.93 6.82
N GLU A 33 -24.20 -32.70 5.77
CA GLU A 33 -23.47 -32.69 4.53
C GLU A 33 -23.58 -31.35 3.79
N GLY A 34 -22.57 -31.07 2.96
CA GLY A 34 -22.45 -29.86 2.16
C GLY A 34 -21.56 -28.81 2.78
N ASP A 35 -21.71 -27.58 2.29
CA ASP A 35 -20.81 -26.49 2.60
C ASP A 35 -21.27 -25.67 3.79
N TRP A 36 -20.29 -25.30 4.61
CA TRP A 36 -20.45 -24.48 5.80
C TRP A 36 -19.41 -23.36 5.79
N HIS A 37 -19.80 -22.14 6.10
CA HIS A 37 -18.94 -20.96 6.02
C HIS A 37 -18.99 -20.17 7.32
N GLY A 38 -17.83 -19.68 7.78
CA GLY A 38 -17.71 -18.88 9.01
C GLY A 38 -16.52 -17.94 8.97
N GLU A 39 -16.51 -17.00 9.89
CA GLU A 39 -15.40 -16.07 10.11
C GLU A 39 -14.69 -16.37 11.43
N LEU A 40 -13.39 -16.58 11.35
CA LEU A 40 -12.52 -16.75 12.50
C LEU A 40 -11.84 -15.43 12.81
N LYS A 41 -12.14 -14.83 13.95
CA LYS A 41 -11.55 -13.56 14.38
C LYS A 41 -10.35 -13.83 15.29
N VAL A 42 -9.16 -13.56 14.80
CA VAL A 42 -7.89 -13.73 15.52
C VAL A 42 -7.27 -12.36 15.70
N GLN A 43 -7.35 -11.80 16.91
CA GLN A 43 -6.96 -10.39 17.16
C GLN A 43 -7.70 -9.45 16.20
N ASP A 44 -6.98 -8.64 15.43
CA ASP A 44 -7.55 -7.69 14.46
C ASP A 44 -7.73 -8.29 13.05
N ILE A 45 -7.48 -9.59 12.88
CA ILE A 45 -7.59 -10.29 11.59
C ILE A 45 -8.85 -11.13 11.57
N THR A 46 -9.66 -10.99 10.51
CA THR A 46 -10.79 -11.88 10.23
C THR A 46 -10.41 -12.80 9.07
N LEU A 47 -10.45 -14.12 9.33
CA LEU A 47 -10.17 -15.16 8.34
C LEU A 47 -11.47 -15.88 7.98
N ARG A 48 -11.77 -16.00 6.70
CA ARG A 48 -12.89 -16.82 6.23
C ARG A 48 -12.49 -18.30 6.29
N ILE A 49 -13.40 -19.10 6.77
CA ILE A 49 -13.28 -20.57 6.80
C ILE A 49 -14.47 -21.14 6.03
N SER A 50 -14.20 -22.03 5.10
CA SER A 50 -15.21 -22.90 4.50
C SER A 50 -14.92 -24.35 4.84
N LEU A 51 -15.95 -25.10 5.15
CA LEU A 51 -15.87 -26.51 5.50
C LEU A 51 -16.82 -27.31 4.61
N HIS A 52 -16.30 -28.32 3.94
CA HIS A 52 -17.02 -29.18 3.00
C HIS A 52 -17.18 -30.56 3.62
N VAL A 53 -18.39 -30.89 4.09
CA VAL A 53 -18.67 -32.15 4.77
C VAL A 53 -19.32 -33.14 3.82
N LYS A 54 -18.81 -34.38 3.78
CA LYS A 54 -19.35 -35.51 3.01
C LYS A 54 -19.58 -36.70 3.88
N SER A 55 -20.69 -37.42 3.66
CA SER A 55 -20.91 -38.73 4.27
C SER A 55 -20.11 -39.81 3.56
N THR A 56 -19.74 -40.83 4.30
CA THR A 56 -19.04 -42.04 3.83
C THR A 56 -19.66 -43.25 4.43
N THR A 57 -19.28 -44.44 3.98
CA THR A 57 -19.75 -45.71 4.58
C THR A 57 -19.42 -45.84 6.07
N ASP A 58 -18.34 -45.19 6.51
CA ASP A 58 -17.79 -45.32 7.86
C ASP A 58 -18.01 -44.06 8.72
N GLY A 59 -18.84 -43.11 8.25
CA GLY A 59 -19.15 -41.87 8.98
C GLY A 59 -19.03 -40.64 8.11
N TYR A 60 -18.21 -39.68 8.50
CA TYR A 60 -18.06 -38.40 7.81
C TYR A 60 -16.59 -38.05 7.52
N THR A 61 -16.37 -37.38 6.39
CA THR A 61 -15.10 -36.75 6.07
C THR A 61 -15.34 -35.28 5.78
N SER A 62 -14.32 -34.46 5.90
CA SER A 62 -14.39 -33.07 5.44
C SER A 62 -13.07 -32.58 4.88
N THR A 63 -13.16 -31.59 3.99
CA THR A 63 -12.07 -30.70 3.64
C THR A 63 -12.40 -29.30 4.15
N TRP A 64 -11.40 -28.49 4.32
CA TRP A 64 -11.60 -27.10 4.71
C TRP A 64 -10.73 -26.16 3.90
N ASP A 65 -11.22 -24.92 3.75
CA ASP A 65 -10.54 -23.82 3.08
C ASP A 65 -10.31 -22.68 4.05
N SER A 66 -9.20 -21.99 3.90
CA SER A 66 -8.97 -20.66 4.42
C SER A 66 -8.55 -19.74 3.25
N PRO A 67 -9.50 -19.19 2.51
CA PRO A 67 -9.22 -18.41 1.31
C PRO A 67 -8.27 -17.24 1.56
N ASP A 68 -8.41 -16.56 2.69
CA ASP A 68 -7.55 -15.42 3.06
C ASP A 68 -6.09 -15.82 3.32
N GLN A 69 -5.82 -17.11 3.48
CA GLN A 69 -4.50 -17.71 3.60
C GLN A 69 -4.08 -18.51 2.36
N ALA A 70 -4.83 -18.41 1.26
CA ALA A 70 -4.63 -19.18 0.03
C ALA A 70 -4.56 -20.71 0.25
N ALA A 71 -5.29 -21.24 1.24
CA ALA A 71 -5.36 -22.64 1.59
C ALA A 71 -6.71 -23.23 1.17
N PHE A 72 -6.70 -24.24 0.29
CA PHE A 72 -7.90 -24.82 -0.29
C PHE A 72 -7.88 -26.35 -0.27
N ASP A 73 -9.05 -26.96 -0.17
CA ASP A 73 -9.26 -28.41 -0.21
C ASP A 73 -8.39 -29.22 0.78
N ILE A 74 -8.08 -28.63 1.94
CA ILE A 74 -7.23 -29.27 2.94
C ILE A 74 -8.02 -30.35 3.67
N PRO A 75 -7.63 -31.63 3.60
CA PRO A 75 -8.38 -32.70 4.25
C PRO A 75 -8.28 -32.60 5.77
N SER A 76 -9.41 -32.68 6.46
CA SER A 76 -9.42 -32.79 7.92
C SER A 76 -8.82 -34.13 8.36
N THR A 77 -8.05 -34.12 9.44
CA THR A 77 -7.51 -35.39 10.03
C THR A 77 -8.63 -36.23 10.62
N THR A 78 -9.62 -35.58 11.25
CA THR A 78 -10.81 -36.23 11.79
C THR A 78 -12.04 -35.38 11.50
N THR A 79 -13.18 -36.04 11.24
CA THR A 79 -14.51 -35.45 11.17
C THR A 79 -15.49 -36.35 11.87
N SER A 80 -16.26 -35.83 12.82
CA SER A 80 -17.24 -36.59 13.57
C SER A 80 -18.53 -35.80 13.72
N PHE A 81 -19.65 -36.50 13.52
CA PHE A 81 -20.99 -35.97 13.77
C PHE A 81 -21.88 -37.00 14.44
N ALA A 82 -22.43 -36.62 15.59
CA ALA A 82 -23.52 -37.31 16.29
C ALA A 82 -24.44 -36.22 16.85
N TYR A 83 -25.58 -36.01 16.21
CA TYR A 83 -26.47 -34.88 16.52
C TYR A 83 -26.70 -34.72 18.03
N PRO A 84 -26.55 -33.50 18.56
CA PRO A 84 -26.20 -32.27 17.89
C PRO A 84 -24.67 -31.99 17.76
N GLU A 85 -23.82 -32.86 18.29
CA GLU A 85 -22.37 -32.63 18.40
C GLU A 85 -21.67 -32.83 17.06
N PHE A 86 -20.87 -31.83 16.64
CA PHE A 86 -20.05 -31.87 15.45
C PHE A 86 -18.60 -31.47 15.78
N SER A 87 -17.64 -32.15 15.19
CA SER A 87 -16.23 -31.74 15.32
C SER A 87 -15.41 -32.09 14.10
N PHE A 88 -14.37 -31.29 13.82
CA PHE A 88 -13.31 -31.63 12.90
C PHE A 88 -11.97 -31.11 13.41
N SER A 89 -10.87 -31.70 12.93
CA SER A 89 -9.53 -31.33 13.34
C SER A 89 -8.52 -31.51 12.21
N HIS A 90 -7.40 -30.79 12.30
CA HIS A 90 -6.26 -30.97 11.42
C HIS A 90 -4.96 -30.99 12.24
N THR A 91 -4.35 -32.17 12.35
CA THR A 91 -3.15 -32.38 13.20
C THR A 91 -1.95 -31.56 12.72
N GLY A 92 -1.72 -31.49 11.40
CA GLY A 92 -0.61 -30.75 10.82
C GLY A 92 -0.67 -29.23 11.05
N ALA A 93 -1.88 -28.65 11.04
CA ALA A 93 -2.10 -27.23 11.35
C ALA A 93 -2.37 -26.97 12.85
N GLY A 94 -2.42 -28.03 13.66
CA GLY A 94 -2.55 -27.95 15.13
C GLY A 94 -3.86 -27.35 15.61
N PHE A 95 -4.99 -27.57 14.91
CA PHE A 95 -6.28 -27.04 15.34
C PHE A 95 -7.35 -28.12 15.51
N LYS A 96 -8.37 -27.78 16.31
CA LYS A 96 -9.60 -28.55 16.50
C LYS A 96 -10.79 -27.58 16.61
N PHE A 97 -11.88 -27.91 15.92
CA PHE A 97 -13.20 -27.30 16.12
C PHE A 97 -14.15 -28.28 16.80
N THR A 98 -14.94 -27.80 17.76
CA THR A 98 -16.05 -28.52 18.37
C THR A 98 -17.26 -27.62 18.50
N GLY A 99 -18.42 -28.08 18.07
CA GLY A 99 -19.63 -27.26 18.06
C GLY A 99 -20.91 -28.08 18.07
N LYS A 100 -22.04 -27.39 18.17
CA LYS A 100 -23.38 -27.95 18.12
C LYS A 100 -24.14 -27.47 16.91
N VAL A 101 -24.72 -28.42 16.19
CA VAL A 101 -25.61 -28.15 15.06
C VAL A 101 -26.96 -27.69 15.58
N LEU A 102 -27.46 -26.56 15.12
CA LEU A 102 -28.78 -26.07 15.48
C LEU A 102 -29.90 -26.99 14.94
N PRO A 103 -31.07 -27.04 15.58
CA PRO A 103 -32.16 -28.00 15.23
C PRO A 103 -32.62 -27.92 13.78
N ASN A 104 -32.50 -26.79 13.13
CA ASN A 104 -32.88 -26.58 11.72
C ASN A 104 -31.71 -26.76 10.74
N TYR A 105 -30.52 -27.18 11.19
CA TYR A 105 -29.30 -27.31 10.41
C TYR A 105 -28.89 -26.00 9.71
N SER A 106 -29.26 -24.86 10.28
CA SER A 106 -28.89 -23.52 9.73
C SER A 106 -27.51 -23.06 10.15
N ALA A 107 -27.01 -23.50 11.28
CA ALA A 107 -25.70 -23.15 11.81
C ALA A 107 -25.08 -24.26 12.67
N ILE A 108 -23.76 -24.20 12.82
CA ILE A 108 -22.96 -24.94 13.78
C ILE A 108 -22.26 -23.91 14.66
N GLU A 109 -22.64 -23.84 15.92
CA GLU A 109 -22.03 -22.92 16.89
C GLU A 109 -20.99 -23.65 17.71
N GLY A 110 -19.76 -23.12 17.76
CA GLY A 110 -18.69 -23.83 18.44
C GLY A 110 -17.46 -23.01 18.74
N ILE A 111 -16.44 -23.75 19.16
CA ILE A 111 -15.13 -23.20 19.52
C ILE A 111 -14.06 -23.81 18.63
N PHE A 112 -13.30 -22.95 17.98
CA PHE A 112 -12.08 -23.27 17.25
C PHE A 112 -10.90 -23.12 18.22
N ILE A 113 -10.04 -24.12 18.30
CA ILE A 113 -8.88 -24.13 19.20
C ILE A 113 -7.62 -24.33 18.39
N GLN A 114 -6.69 -23.39 18.48
CA GLN A 114 -5.38 -23.48 17.83
C GLN A 114 -4.32 -22.80 18.71
N GLY A 115 -3.17 -23.46 18.91
CA GLY A 115 -2.10 -22.91 19.76
C GLY A 115 -2.53 -22.59 21.20
N GLY A 116 -3.53 -23.32 21.73
CA GLY A 116 -4.10 -23.07 23.07
C GLY A 116 -5.14 -21.95 23.14
N GLN A 117 -5.29 -21.14 22.10
CA GLN A 117 -6.32 -20.11 22.01
C GLN A 117 -7.69 -20.73 21.68
N LYS A 118 -8.75 -20.22 22.33
CA LYS A 118 -10.14 -20.62 22.12
C LYS A 118 -10.89 -19.49 21.45
N ILE A 119 -11.33 -19.69 20.22
CA ILE A 119 -11.96 -18.68 19.39
C ILE A 119 -13.37 -19.12 19.05
N PRO A 120 -14.42 -18.35 19.37
CA PRO A 120 -15.77 -18.65 18.91
C PRO A 120 -15.84 -18.67 17.39
N LEU A 121 -16.50 -19.68 16.83
CA LEU A 121 -16.75 -19.81 15.41
C LEU A 121 -18.17 -20.30 15.17
N VAL A 122 -18.92 -19.57 14.36
CA VAL A 122 -20.23 -19.96 13.88
C VAL A 122 -20.12 -20.27 12.39
N LEU A 123 -20.46 -21.48 12.01
CA LEU A 123 -20.52 -21.93 10.62
C LEU A 123 -21.98 -21.93 10.14
N THR A 124 -22.25 -21.31 9.00
CA THR A 124 -23.58 -21.22 8.39
C THR A 124 -23.56 -21.74 6.96
N ARG A 125 -24.73 -21.95 6.36
CA ARG A 125 -24.86 -22.38 4.96
C ARG A 125 -24.63 -21.25 3.95
N LYS A 126 -24.64 -20.00 4.41
CA LYS A 126 -24.48 -18.84 3.55
C LYS A 126 -23.00 -18.59 3.30
N PRO A 127 -22.54 -18.59 2.03
CA PRO A 127 -21.17 -18.21 1.70
C PRO A 127 -20.87 -16.80 2.21
N ILE A 128 -19.68 -16.64 2.78
CA ILE A 128 -19.18 -15.33 3.20
C ILE A 128 -18.53 -14.68 2.01
N GLN A 129 -19.03 -13.50 1.64
CA GLN A 129 -18.44 -12.74 0.55
C GLN A 129 -17.00 -12.33 0.92
N PRO A 130 -16.08 -12.30 -0.04
CA PRO A 130 -14.75 -11.79 0.19
C PRO A 130 -14.80 -10.38 0.79
N SER A 131 -13.95 -10.12 1.79
CA SER A 131 -13.78 -8.76 2.30
C SER A 131 -13.36 -7.84 1.15
N PRO A 132 -13.88 -6.61 1.08
CA PRO A 132 -13.41 -5.64 0.10
C PRO A 132 -11.88 -5.56 0.15
N GLY A 133 -11.21 -5.58 -1.02
CA GLY A 133 -9.77 -5.57 -1.12
C GLY A 133 -9.05 -6.90 -0.88
N SER A 134 -9.76 -7.97 -0.49
CA SER A 134 -9.15 -9.30 -0.44
C SER A 134 -8.72 -9.79 -1.84
N ARG A 135 -7.77 -10.73 -1.89
CA ARG A 135 -7.31 -11.30 -3.19
C ARG A 135 -8.45 -11.86 -4.04
N GLU A 136 -9.42 -12.50 -3.40
CA GLU A 136 -10.58 -13.09 -4.06
C GLU A 136 -11.50 -12.01 -4.63
N ALA A 137 -11.84 -10.99 -3.84
CA ALA A 137 -12.64 -9.85 -4.32
C ALA A 137 -11.96 -9.14 -5.49
N LEU A 138 -10.63 -8.99 -5.41
CA LEU A 138 -9.84 -8.40 -6.49
C LEU A 138 -9.85 -9.27 -7.75
N LYS A 139 -9.71 -10.61 -7.62
CA LYS A 139 -9.79 -11.54 -8.77
C LYS A 139 -11.17 -11.55 -9.43
N GLU A 140 -12.24 -11.39 -8.66
CA GLU A 140 -13.57 -11.27 -9.20
C GLU A 140 -13.77 -9.97 -9.99
N LYS A 141 -13.14 -8.89 -9.58
CA LYS A 141 -13.32 -7.55 -10.09
C LYS A 141 -12.30 -7.13 -11.16
N TYR A 142 -11.09 -7.72 -11.15
CA TYR A 142 -9.96 -7.30 -11.96
C TYR A 142 -9.36 -8.43 -12.80
N ASP A 143 -8.83 -8.05 -13.97
CA ASP A 143 -7.92 -8.86 -14.74
C ASP A 143 -6.49 -8.38 -14.51
N LYS A 144 -5.53 -9.30 -14.31
CA LYS A 144 -4.10 -8.99 -14.21
C LYS A 144 -3.38 -9.35 -15.50
N LYS A 145 -2.50 -8.47 -15.96
CA LYS A 145 -1.60 -8.70 -17.08
C LYS A 145 -0.19 -8.28 -16.70
N GLU A 146 0.79 -9.12 -17.01
CA GLU A 146 2.22 -8.82 -16.87
C GLU A 146 2.82 -8.59 -18.25
N VAL A 147 3.58 -7.49 -18.39
CA VAL A 147 4.16 -7.08 -19.66
C VAL A 147 5.55 -6.51 -19.48
N TYR A 148 6.33 -6.51 -20.55
CA TYR A 148 7.55 -5.72 -20.66
C TYR A 148 7.27 -4.46 -21.50
N ILE A 149 7.50 -3.29 -20.91
CA ILE A 149 7.40 -2.00 -21.61
C ILE A 149 8.79 -1.60 -22.08
N THR A 150 8.93 -1.40 -23.39
CA THR A 150 10.23 -1.02 -23.99
C THR A 150 10.42 0.48 -23.87
N MET A 151 11.50 0.89 -23.23
CA MET A 151 11.93 2.28 -23.09
C MET A 151 12.60 2.78 -24.37
N ARG A 152 12.82 4.08 -24.50
CA ARG A 152 13.39 4.74 -25.69
C ARG A 152 14.78 4.26 -26.10
N ASP A 153 15.55 3.72 -25.16
CA ASP A 153 16.88 3.14 -25.37
C ASP A 153 16.86 1.63 -25.65
N GLY A 154 15.66 1.03 -25.68
CA GLY A 154 15.45 -0.40 -25.95
C GLY A 154 15.43 -1.30 -24.71
N VAL A 155 15.73 -0.77 -23.52
CA VAL A 155 15.61 -1.50 -22.25
C VAL A 155 14.16 -1.78 -21.94
N LYS A 156 13.85 -2.95 -21.38
CA LYS A 156 12.48 -3.37 -21.07
C LYS A 156 12.23 -3.39 -19.58
N LEU A 157 11.19 -2.69 -19.14
CA LEU A 157 10.78 -2.64 -17.74
C LEU A 157 9.56 -3.54 -17.51
N PHE A 158 9.67 -4.39 -16.49
CA PHE A 158 8.62 -5.32 -16.12
C PHE A 158 7.48 -4.60 -15.39
N THR A 159 6.26 -4.84 -15.83
CA THR A 159 5.09 -4.09 -15.39
C THR A 159 3.89 -5.02 -15.19
N SER A 160 3.27 -4.94 -14.02
CA SER A 160 2.00 -5.60 -13.70
C SER A 160 0.85 -4.60 -13.81
N ILE A 161 -0.17 -4.94 -14.58
CA ILE A 161 -1.33 -4.09 -14.88
C ILE A 161 -2.58 -4.82 -14.41
N TYR A 162 -3.35 -4.17 -13.55
CA TYR A 162 -4.63 -4.67 -13.03
C TYR A 162 -5.74 -3.79 -13.59
N THR A 163 -6.57 -4.35 -14.46
CA THR A 163 -7.66 -3.64 -15.15
C THR A 163 -9.02 -4.08 -14.64
N PRO A 164 -9.95 -3.16 -14.35
CA PRO A 164 -11.31 -3.54 -14.01
C PRO A 164 -11.97 -4.38 -15.10
N LYS A 165 -12.73 -5.39 -14.71
CA LYS A 165 -13.56 -6.20 -15.64
C LYS A 165 -14.76 -5.42 -16.16
N ASP A 166 -15.18 -4.38 -15.44
CA ASP A 166 -16.20 -3.46 -15.93
C ASP A 166 -15.65 -2.67 -17.12
N LYS A 167 -16.23 -2.90 -18.29
CA LYS A 167 -15.89 -2.21 -19.54
C LYS A 167 -16.94 -1.18 -19.96
N SER A 168 -17.93 -0.91 -19.10
CA SER A 168 -19.03 0.03 -19.39
C SER A 168 -18.57 1.50 -19.41
N VAL A 169 -17.49 1.79 -18.68
CA VAL A 169 -16.87 3.12 -18.58
C VAL A 169 -15.36 3.02 -18.72
N THR A 170 -14.72 4.16 -18.93
CA THR A 170 -13.24 4.27 -18.91
C THR A 170 -12.73 4.63 -17.54
N HIS A 171 -11.53 4.17 -17.21
CA HIS A 171 -10.93 4.28 -15.88
C HIS A 171 -9.58 4.99 -15.92
N PRO A 172 -9.23 5.80 -14.92
CA PRO A 172 -7.90 6.38 -14.81
C PRO A 172 -6.87 5.34 -14.38
N ILE A 173 -5.61 5.64 -14.66
CA ILE A 173 -4.47 4.82 -14.27
C ILE A 173 -3.83 5.42 -13.02
N LEU A 174 -3.51 4.58 -12.02
CA LEU A 174 -2.60 4.87 -10.93
C LEU A 174 -1.33 4.04 -11.10
N LEU A 175 -0.20 4.72 -11.26
CA LEU A 175 1.12 4.15 -11.48
C LEU A 175 1.98 4.25 -10.21
N ASN A 176 2.54 3.12 -9.79
CA ASN A 176 3.58 3.04 -8.78
C ASN A 176 4.83 2.39 -9.39
N ARG A 177 5.98 3.06 -9.32
CA ARG A 177 7.28 2.54 -9.72
C ARG A 177 8.10 2.25 -8.48
N THR A 178 8.75 1.10 -8.44
CA THR A 178 9.38 0.59 -7.21
C THR A 178 10.67 -0.18 -7.48
N PRO A 179 11.67 -0.11 -6.58
CA PRO A 179 12.84 -0.96 -6.61
C PRO A 179 12.66 -2.25 -5.77
N TYR A 180 11.45 -2.52 -5.23
CA TYR A 180 11.19 -3.49 -4.16
C TYR A 180 10.44 -4.75 -4.61
N ASP A 181 10.48 -5.13 -5.89
CA ASP A 181 9.77 -6.29 -6.43
C ASP A 181 8.24 -6.13 -6.53
N ILE A 182 7.73 -6.28 -7.73
CA ILE A 182 6.29 -6.30 -7.98
C ILE A 182 5.73 -7.73 -8.10
N GLU A 183 6.50 -8.73 -7.69
CA GLU A 183 6.13 -10.16 -7.62
C GLU A 183 5.47 -10.68 -8.91
N PRO A 184 6.27 -11.08 -9.91
CA PRO A 184 5.76 -11.62 -11.16
C PRO A 184 5.24 -13.06 -10.98
N ASP A 185 4.01 -13.20 -10.50
CA ASP A 185 3.40 -14.49 -10.16
C ASP A 185 2.41 -14.99 -11.22
N GLY A 186 2.35 -14.32 -12.37
CA GLY A 186 1.42 -14.62 -13.44
C GLY A 186 0.01 -14.05 -13.23
N PRO A 187 -0.91 -14.30 -14.17
CA PRO A 187 -2.20 -13.61 -14.24
C PRO A 187 -3.18 -13.96 -13.11
N SER A 188 -2.97 -15.08 -12.44
CA SER A 188 -3.86 -15.54 -11.35
C SER A 188 -3.43 -15.11 -9.95
N SER A 189 -2.23 -14.56 -9.78
CA SER A 189 -1.74 -14.06 -8.50
C SER A 189 -1.81 -12.54 -8.42
N PHE A 190 -2.32 -12.03 -7.30
CA PHE A 190 -2.48 -10.60 -7.05
C PHE A 190 -1.53 -10.17 -5.94
N ASN A 191 -0.68 -9.21 -6.26
CA ASN A 191 0.33 -8.66 -5.38
C ASN A 191 -0.31 -8.02 -4.13
N ILE A 192 0.42 -8.06 -3.01
CA ILE A 192 0.00 -7.42 -1.76
C ILE A 192 -0.24 -5.90 -1.92
N TYR A 193 0.52 -5.23 -2.79
CA TYR A 193 0.34 -3.79 -3.03
C TYR A 193 -1.06 -3.44 -3.53
N VAL A 194 -1.67 -4.27 -4.39
CA VAL A 194 -3.05 -4.03 -4.86
C VAL A 194 -4.04 -4.14 -3.70
N GLN A 195 -3.77 -4.98 -2.71
CA GLN A 195 -4.60 -5.13 -1.51
C GLN A 195 -4.46 -3.93 -0.57
N ILE A 196 -3.23 -3.48 -0.34
CA ILE A 196 -2.95 -2.29 0.48
C ILE A 196 -3.69 -1.06 -0.07
N TYR A 197 -3.72 -0.93 -1.39
CA TYR A 197 -4.39 0.17 -2.07
C TYR A 197 -5.82 -0.17 -2.53
N SER A 198 -6.52 -1.05 -1.81
CA SER A 198 -7.88 -1.51 -2.13
C SER A 198 -8.89 -0.38 -2.28
N ARG A 199 -8.72 0.75 -1.57
CA ARG A 199 -9.57 1.95 -1.71
C ARG A 199 -9.65 2.48 -3.14
N TYR A 200 -8.63 2.28 -3.96
CA TYR A 200 -8.66 2.64 -5.38
C TYR A 200 -9.29 1.56 -6.25
N THR A 201 -9.11 0.30 -5.89
CA THR A 201 -9.76 -0.80 -6.62
C THR A 201 -11.26 -0.84 -6.39
N GLU A 202 -11.76 -0.33 -5.27
CA GLU A 202 -13.19 -0.16 -5.03
C GLU A 202 -13.83 0.79 -6.06
N ASP A 203 -13.11 1.82 -6.48
CA ASP A 203 -13.55 2.81 -7.48
C ASP A 203 -13.09 2.49 -8.92
N ASN A 204 -12.64 1.26 -9.17
CA ASN A 204 -12.27 0.78 -10.50
C ASN A 204 -11.07 1.52 -11.14
N TYR A 205 -10.09 1.98 -10.36
CA TYR A 205 -8.84 2.46 -10.94
C TYR A 205 -8.08 1.33 -11.63
N ILE A 206 -7.42 1.62 -12.74
CA ILE A 206 -6.42 0.72 -13.33
C ILE A 206 -5.16 0.88 -12.49
N MET A 207 -4.77 -0.18 -11.77
CA MET A 207 -3.57 -0.16 -10.95
C MET A 207 -2.38 -0.69 -11.73
N VAL A 208 -1.26 0.04 -11.71
CA VAL A 208 -0.05 -0.33 -12.43
C VAL A 208 1.14 -0.27 -11.48
N PHE A 209 1.87 -1.37 -11.40
CA PHE A 209 3.12 -1.48 -10.65
C PHE A 209 4.24 -1.86 -11.60
N GLN A 210 5.40 -1.19 -11.47
CA GLN A 210 6.54 -1.40 -12.35
C GLN A 210 7.83 -1.52 -11.55
N ASP A 211 8.59 -2.60 -11.79
CA ASP A 211 9.98 -2.70 -11.37
C ASP A 211 10.80 -1.64 -12.11
N VAL A 212 11.57 -0.83 -11.38
CA VAL A 212 12.43 0.17 -12.00
C VAL A 212 13.63 -0.50 -12.71
N ARG A 213 14.27 0.23 -13.57
CA ARG A 213 15.42 -0.18 -14.37
C ARG A 213 16.50 -0.89 -13.53
N GLY A 214 16.89 -2.13 -13.93
CA GLY A 214 17.93 -2.93 -13.28
C GLY A 214 17.54 -3.55 -11.95
N LYS A 215 16.25 -3.54 -11.62
CA LYS A 215 15.71 -4.23 -10.44
C LYS A 215 14.79 -5.37 -10.86
N TYR A 216 14.89 -6.47 -10.12
CA TYR A 216 14.09 -7.70 -10.26
C TYR A 216 13.90 -8.15 -11.70
N MET A 217 12.69 -8.04 -12.25
CA MET A 217 12.40 -8.52 -13.60
C MET A 217 12.66 -7.48 -14.69
N SER A 218 13.02 -6.23 -14.33
CA SER A 218 13.38 -5.21 -15.29
C SER A 218 14.83 -5.32 -15.76
N GLU A 219 15.04 -5.04 -17.05
CA GLU A 219 16.36 -4.99 -17.68
C GLU A 219 17.09 -3.68 -17.34
N GLY A 220 18.35 -3.58 -17.76
CA GLY A 220 19.20 -2.40 -17.65
C GLY A 220 20.04 -2.36 -16.39
N ALA A 221 20.69 -1.23 -16.13
CA ALA A 221 21.52 -1.02 -14.96
C ALA A 221 20.81 -0.14 -13.93
N PHE A 222 20.74 -0.63 -12.70
CA PHE A 222 20.21 0.15 -11.59
C PHE A 222 21.25 1.19 -11.13
N GLU A 223 20.79 2.37 -10.80
CA GLU A 223 21.56 3.41 -10.14
C GLU A 223 20.69 4.01 -9.03
N ASP A 224 21.21 4.00 -7.79
CA ASP A 224 20.49 4.56 -6.65
C ASP A 224 20.30 6.06 -6.81
N ILE A 225 19.04 6.52 -6.51
CA ILE A 225 18.65 7.93 -6.70
C ILE A 225 19.30 8.56 -7.93
N ARG A 226 19.10 7.90 -9.08
CA ARG A 226 19.69 8.29 -10.36
C ARG A 226 19.51 9.78 -10.62
N PRO A 227 20.61 10.50 -10.95
CA PRO A 227 20.56 11.91 -11.28
C PRO A 227 19.64 12.22 -12.46
N VAL A 228 18.96 13.37 -12.41
CA VAL A 228 18.28 13.92 -13.57
C VAL A 228 19.31 14.39 -14.59
N ILE A 229 19.14 13.99 -15.84
CA ILE A 229 19.92 14.52 -16.96
C ILE A 229 19.23 15.81 -17.43
N PRO A 230 19.81 17.00 -17.19
CA PRO A 230 19.15 18.27 -17.52
C PRO A 230 18.87 18.46 -19.01
N GLU A 231 19.83 18.08 -19.85
CA GLU A 231 19.74 18.16 -21.30
C GLU A 231 19.86 16.78 -21.94
N LYS A 232 18.74 16.28 -22.43
CA LYS A 232 18.69 15.00 -23.13
C LYS A 232 18.95 15.23 -24.63
N ARG A 233 20.09 14.74 -25.11
CA ARG A 233 20.56 14.93 -26.48
C ARG A 233 20.28 13.75 -27.40
N SER A 234 19.97 12.61 -26.81
CA SER A 234 19.71 11.37 -27.53
C SER A 234 18.77 10.44 -26.76
N ASN A 235 18.27 9.40 -27.42
CA ASN A 235 17.50 8.35 -26.77
C ASN A 235 18.31 7.49 -25.76
N LYS A 236 19.63 7.71 -25.69
CA LYS A 236 20.50 7.04 -24.71
C LYS A 236 20.61 7.82 -23.39
N ASP A 237 20.19 9.08 -23.39
CA ASP A 237 20.18 9.93 -22.20
C ASP A 237 18.92 9.63 -21.39
N VAL A 238 18.98 8.55 -20.62
CA VAL A 238 17.86 7.99 -19.85
C VAL A 238 18.05 8.21 -18.37
N ASP A 239 16.98 8.62 -17.73
CA ASP A 239 16.84 8.75 -16.28
C ASP A 239 15.42 8.34 -15.86
N GLU A 240 15.09 8.48 -14.58
CA GLU A 240 13.78 8.07 -14.07
C GLU A 240 12.62 8.92 -14.62
N THR A 241 12.92 10.17 -15.09
CA THR A 241 11.90 11.01 -15.71
C THR A 241 11.52 10.46 -17.09
N THR A 242 12.51 10.00 -17.86
CA THR A 242 12.30 9.42 -19.20
C THR A 242 11.64 8.05 -19.14
N ASP A 243 12.05 7.20 -18.19
CA ASP A 243 11.43 5.89 -18.00
C ASP A 243 9.96 6.02 -17.58
N THR A 244 9.64 7.00 -16.72
CA THR A 244 8.25 7.30 -16.35
C THR A 244 7.45 7.81 -17.56
N TRP A 245 8.04 8.72 -18.33
CA TRP A 245 7.39 9.27 -19.53
C TRP A 245 7.05 8.17 -20.54
N ASP A 246 8.03 7.32 -20.88
CA ASP A 246 7.86 6.23 -21.84
C ASP A 246 6.84 5.19 -21.33
N THR A 247 6.85 4.90 -20.04
CA THR A 247 5.87 4.01 -19.39
C THR A 247 4.46 4.57 -19.54
N VAL A 248 4.24 5.85 -19.22
CA VAL A 248 2.92 6.48 -19.32
C VAL A 248 2.46 6.53 -20.77
N ASP A 249 3.32 6.89 -21.71
CA ASP A 249 3.00 6.92 -23.15
C ASP A 249 2.55 5.55 -23.66
N TRP A 250 3.25 4.50 -23.24
CA TRP A 250 2.87 3.13 -23.57
C TRP A 250 1.53 2.73 -22.94
N LEU A 251 1.32 3.05 -21.66
CA LEU A 251 0.10 2.67 -20.93
C LEU A 251 -1.15 3.27 -21.56
N ILE A 252 -1.15 4.57 -21.87
CA ILE A 252 -2.33 5.21 -22.48
C ILE A 252 -2.65 4.69 -23.88
N LYS A 253 -1.65 4.21 -24.63
CA LYS A 253 -1.81 3.65 -25.97
C LYS A 253 -2.23 2.18 -25.97
N ASN A 254 -1.84 1.40 -24.97
CA ASN A 254 -1.91 -0.05 -25.01
C ASN A 254 -2.83 -0.70 -23.95
N VAL A 255 -3.26 0.05 -22.93
CA VAL A 255 -4.18 -0.47 -21.91
C VAL A 255 -5.62 -0.12 -22.29
N PRO A 256 -6.45 -1.10 -22.69
CA PRO A 256 -7.85 -0.82 -23.07
C PRO A 256 -8.66 -0.29 -21.90
N GLY A 257 -9.61 0.60 -22.16
CA GLY A 257 -10.53 1.12 -21.15
C GLY A 257 -9.91 2.18 -20.24
N ASN A 258 -8.70 2.68 -20.50
CA ASN A 258 -8.18 3.85 -19.82
C ASN A 258 -8.85 5.14 -20.31
N ASN A 259 -8.94 6.16 -19.44
CA ASN A 259 -9.54 7.46 -19.77
C ASN A 259 -8.51 8.52 -20.20
N GLY A 260 -7.26 8.14 -20.44
CA GLY A 260 -6.16 9.05 -20.84
C GLY A 260 -5.59 9.89 -19.69
N ARG A 261 -5.95 9.61 -18.44
CA ARG A 261 -5.45 10.32 -17.26
C ARG A 261 -4.68 9.38 -16.35
N VAL A 262 -3.52 9.82 -15.90
CA VAL A 262 -2.60 9.04 -15.05
C VAL A 262 -2.30 9.81 -13.77
N GLY A 263 -2.40 9.13 -12.65
CA GLY A 263 -1.83 9.53 -11.37
C GLY A 263 -0.57 8.73 -11.08
N ILE A 264 0.39 9.33 -10.38
CA ILE A 264 1.60 8.65 -9.93
C ILE A 264 1.69 8.83 -8.42
N PHE A 265 2.00 7.76 -7.71
CA PHE A 265 2.11 7.79 -6.25
C PHE A 265 3.17 6.80 -5.77
N GLY A 266 3.66 7.02 -4.57
CA GLY A 266 4.57 6.09 -3.92
C GLY A 266 5.14 6.65 -2.63
N ILE A 267 5.58 5.76 -1.75
CA ILE A 267 6.11 6.06 -0.42
C ILE A 267 7.60 5.76 -0.42
N SER A 268 8.42 6.62 0.22
CA SER A 268 9.86 6.38 0.39
C SER A 268 10.59 6.44 -0.95
N TYR A 269 11.35 5.45 -1.33
CA TYR A 269 11.98 5.36 -2.65
C TYR A 269 10.94 5.45 -3.79
N PRO A 270 9.78 4.77 -3.77
CA PRO A 270 8.66 5.04 -4.69
C PRO A 270 8.13 6.49 -4.64
N GLY A 271 8.30 7.20 -3.53
CA GLY A 271 8.06 8.64 -3.41
C GLY A 271 9.04 9.47 -4.24
N PHE A 272 10.33 9.09 -4.23
CA PHE A 272 11.32 9.65 -5.14
C PHE A 272 10.90 9.46 -6.61
N TYR A 273 10.49 8.24 -7.02
CA TYR A 273 10.02 8.01 -8.39
C TYR A 273 8.75 8.80 -8.72
N SER A 274 7.89 9.07 -7.75
CA SER A 274 6.73 9.94 -7.93
C SER A 274 7.15 11.39 -8.16
N THR A 275 8.14 11.87 -7.43
CA THR A 275 8.76 13.20 -7.64
C THR A 275 9.38 13.29 -9.03
N MET A 276 10.14 12.27 -9.44
CA MET A 276 10.74 12.20 -10.79
C MET A 276 9.66 12.19 -11.89
N GLY A 277 8.50 11.60 -11.62
CA GLY A 277 7.35 11.59 -12.53
C GLY A 277 6.69 12.96 -12.75
N ALA A 278 6.92 13.93 -11.85
CA ALA A 278 6.46 15.31 -12.01
C ALA A 278 7.39 16.16 -12.89
N ILE A 279 8.66 15.77 -13.01
CA ILE A 279 9.66 16.51 -13.79
C ILE A 279 9.46 16.24 -15.28
N ASN A 280 9.18 17.30 -16.06
CA ASN A 280 8.86 17.17 -17.49
C ASN A 280 7.78 16.10 -17.76
N ALA A 281 6.74 16.12 -16.95
CA ALA A 281 5.70 15.10 -16.92
C ALA A 281 5.05 14.87 -18.28
N HIS A 282 4.71 13.61 -18.58
CA HIS A 282 3.89 13.29 -19.75
C HIS A 282 2.52 14.00 -19.66
N PRO A 283 1.95 14.52 -20.75
CA PRO A 283 0.68 15.28 -20.72
C PRO A 283 -0.51 14.53 -20.11
N ALA A 284 -0.48 13.19 -20.11
CA ALA A 284 -1.50 12.38 -19.46
C ALA A 284 -1.38 12.34 -17.93
N VAL A 285 -0.24 12.68 -17.35
CA VAL A 285 -0.06 12.77 -15.89
C VAL A 285 -0.79 14.01 -15.38
N LYS A 286 -1.80 13.82 -14.54
CA LYS A 286 -2.65 14.88 -14.02
C LYS A 286 -2.46 15.13 -12.54
N ALA A 287 -1.98 14.12 -11.81
CA ALA A 287 -1.76 14.19 -10.37
C ALA A 287 -0.56 13.34 -9.98
N VAL A 288 0.24 13.82 -9.03
CA VAL A 288 1.34 13.08 -8.41
C VAL A 288 1.26 13.19 -6.90
N SER A 289 1.54 12.08 -6.19
CA SER A 289 1.61 12.08 -4.73
C SER A 289 2.94 11.49 -4.27
N PRO A 290 3.99 12.32 -4.17
CA PRO A 290 5.22 11.94 -3.49
C PRO A 290 4.94 11.82 -1.98
N GLN A 291 5.14 10.63 -1.42
CA GLN A 291 4.87 10.34 -0.01
C GLN A 291 6.17 9.94 0.66
N ALA A 292 6.57 10.63 1.74
CA ALA A 292 7.90 10.51 2.33
C ALA A 292 8.99 10.36 1.25
N PRO A 293 9.05 11.29 0.28
CA PRO A 293 9.94 11.14 -0.85
C PRO A 293 11.40 11.35 -0.43
N VAL A 294 12.27 10.43 -0.80
CA VAL A 294 13.71 10.63 -0.74
C VAL A 294 14.10 11.82 -1.63
N THR A 295 14.90 12.74 -1.10
CA THR A 295 15.43 13.89 -1.86
C THR A 295 16.94 14.07 -1.71
N SER A 296 17.42 14.14 -0.47
CA SER A 296 18.83 14.34 -0.19
C SER A 296 19.32 13.40 0.88
N TRP A 297 19.89 12.30 0.46
CA TRP A 297 20.49 11.32 1.34
C TRP A 297 21.74 11.84 2.10
N PHE A 298 22.28 12.96 1.71
CA PHE A 298 23.42 13.55 2.42
C PHE A 298 22.99 14.53 3.52
N ILE A 299 21.88 15.28 3.32
CA ILE A 299 21.54 16.35 4.26
C ILE A 299 20.59 15.87 5.36
N GLY A 300 19.54 15.14 5.00
CA GLY A 300 18.48 14.89 5.97
C GLY A 300 17.59 13.68 5.75
N ASP A 301 17.78 12.94 4.64
CA ASP A 301 17.06 11.69 4.39
C ASP A 301 18.01 10.49 4.59
N ASP A 302 17.51 9.35 5.00
CA ASP A 302 18.12 8.01 5.18
C ASP A 302 19.61 7.92 5.57
N PHE A 303 20.51 8.56 4.81
CA PHE A 303 21.97 8.37 4.96
C PHE A 303 22.61 9.22 6.03
N HIS A 304 22.30 10.50 6.04
CA HIS A 304 22.88 11.43 7.00
C HIS A 304 21.82 12.39 7.54
N HIS A 305 21.88 12.69 8.83
CA HIS A 305 21.13 13.79 9.43
C HIS A 305 22.13 14.78 10.04
N ASN A 306 22.18 15.99 9.49
CA ASN A 306 23.11 17.04 9.90
C ASN A 306 24.58 16.57 9.97
N GLY A 307 25.01 15.72 9.02
CA GLY A 307 26.35 15.17 8.91
C GLY A 307 26.60 13.87 9.70
N ALA A 308 25.66 13.42 10.52
CA ALA A 308 25.75 12.12 11.20
C ALA A 308 25.29 11.01 10.26
N PHE A 309 26.16 10.04 10.02
CA PHE A 309 25.87 8.88 9.16
C PHE A 309 25.06 7.80 9.89
N PHE A 310 23.91 7.40 9.32
CA PHE A 310 23.02 6.38 9.86
C PHE A 310 23.47 4.97 9.46
N ILE A 311 24.51 4.47 10.12
CA ILE A 311 25.17 3.22 9.76
C ILE A 311 24.23 2.00 9.80
N LEU A 312 23.35 1.91 10.80
CA LEU A 312 22.46 0.76 10.98
C LEU A 312 21.46 0.65 9.83
N ASP A 313 20.77 1.74 9.54
CA ASP A 313 19.72 1.79 8.52
C ASP A 313 20.33 1.59 7.13
N CYS A 314 21.38 2.33 6.80
CA CYS A 314 22.09 2.21 5.54
C CYS A 314 22.66 0.81 5.31
N PHE A 315 23.29 0.21 6.34
CA PHE A 315 23.84 -1.14 6.21
C PHE A 315 22.72 -2.16 5.95
N SER A 316 21.65 -2.11 6.72
CA SER A 316 20.50 -3.02 6.61
C SER A 316 19.84 -2.90 5.24
N PHE A 317 19.59 -1.66 4.80
CA PHE A 317 18.99 -1.37 3.51
C PHE A 317 19.86 -1.87 2.35
N PHE A 318 21.14 -1.50 2.32
CA PHE A 318 22.00 -1.88 1.20
C PHE A 318 22.35 -3.36 1.17
N TYR A 319 22.33 -4.04 2.31
CA TYR A 319 22.54 -5.49 2.33
C TYR A 319 21.42 -6.25 1.62
N SER A 320 20.18 -5.80 1.73
CA SER A 320 19.02 -6.43 1.09
C SER A 320 18.61 -5.79 -0.23
N ASN A 321 18.77 -4.47 -0.37
CA ASN A 321 18.24 -3.72 -1.51
C ASN A 321 19.30 -3.08 -2.40
N GLY A 322 20.55 -2.92 -1.95
CA GLY A 322 21.62 -2.25 -2.71
C GLY A 322 22.23 -3.06 -3.85
N HIS A 323 21.96 -4.35 -3.89
CA HIS A 323 22.51 -5.22 -4.93
C HIS A 323 21.81 -4.99 -6.28
N GLN A 324 22.59 -5.11 -7.36
CA GLN A 324 22.08 -5.04 -8.72
C GLN A 324 21.76 -6.44 -9.24
N HIS A 325 20.63 -6.55 -9.96
CA HIS A 325 20.35 -7.73 -10.76
C HIS A 325 21.07 -7.61 -12.10
N ARG A 326 22.04 -8.48 -12.37
CA ARG A 326 22.78 -8.48 -13.65
C ARG A 326 21.92 -8.92 -14.83
N VAL A 327 20.86 -9.68 -14.54
CA VAL A 327 19.84 -10.16 -15.47
C VAL A 327 18.51 -10.16 -14.71
N PRO A 328 17.36 -10.04 -15.41
CA PRO A 328 16.05 -10.14 -14.79
C PRO A 328 15.91 -11.38 -13.89
N SER A 329 15.47 -11.21 -12.66
CA SER A 329 15.42 -12.27 -11.66
C SER A 329 14.30 -12.02 -10.64
N ARG A 330 13.56 -13.08 -10.30
CA ARG A 330 12.60 -13.09 -9.18
C ARG A 330 13.28 -13.19 -7.82
N LYS A 331 14.56 -13.53 -7.79
CA LYS A 331 15.28 -13.80 -6.54
C LYS A 331 15.72 -12.48 -5.91
N GLY A 332 15.09 -12.10 -4.81
CA GLY A 332 15.56 -11.03 -3.94
C GLY A 332 16.83 -11.41 -3.18
N PHE A 333 17.42 -10.43 -2.54
CA PHE A 333 18.55 -10.63 -1.65
C PHE A 333 18.05 -10.81 -0.21
N PRO A 334 18.65 -11.72 0.57
CA PRO A 334 18.19 -11.98 1.94
C PRO A 334 18.50 -10.80 2.85
N SER A 335 17.68 -10.59 3.86
CA SER A 335 18.00 -9.66 4.94
C SER A 335 19.23 -10.12 5.73
N PHE A 336 19.99 -9.16 6.27
CA PHE A 336 21.14 -9.46 7.10
C PHE A 336 20.75 -10.22 8.37
N ARG A 337 21.45 -11.30 8.67
CA ARG A 337 21.27 -12.03 9.92
C ARG A 337 22.29 -11.52 10.93
N TRP A 338 21.83 -10.79 11.89
CA TRP A 338 22.67 -10.23 12.93
C TRP A 338 23.30 -11.35 13.77
N PRO A 339 24.64 -11.39 13.90
CA PRO A 339 25.31 -12.44 14.68
C PRO A 339 25.20 -12.22 16.20
N VAL A 340 24.90 -10.99 16.61
CA VAL A 340 24.64 -10.58 18.00
C VAL A 340 23.37 -9.73 18.07
N PRO A 341 22.62 -9.76 19.18
CA PRO A 341 21.37 -8.98 19.31
C PRO A 341 21.61 -7.46 19.34
N ASP A 342 22.76 -7.02 19.85
CA ASP A 342 23.12 -5.61 19.94
C ASP A 342 23.88 -5.16 18.69
N ASN A 343 23.25 -4.29 17.90
CA ASN A 343 23.83 -3.76 16.67
C ASN A 343 25.06 -2.88 16.93
N TYR A 344 25.14 -2.21 18.08
CA TYR A 344 26.32 -1.43 18.47
C TYR A 344 27.54 -2.35 18.67
N GLU A 345 27.39 -3.45 19.41
CA GLU A 345 28.45 -4.46 19.56
C GLU A 345 28.88 -5.03 18.21
N PHE A 346 27.94 -5.28 17.31
CA PHE A 346 28.25 -5.73 15.96
C PHE A 346 29.18 -4.74 15.24
N PHE A 347 28.79 -3.46 15.12
CA PHE A 347 29.60 -2.48 14.39
C PHE A 347 30.92 -2.19 15.08
N LEU A 348 30.97 -2.21 16.41
CA LEU A 348 32.21 -2.12 17.16
C LEU A 348 33.18 -3.26 16.81
N SER A 349 32.66 -4.49 16.67
CA SER A 349 33.45 -5.67 16.26
C SER A 349 33.95 -5.61 14.81
N VAL A 350 33.21 -4.93 13.94
CA VAL A 350 33.63 -4.69 12.54
C VAL A 350 34.84 -3.75 12.49
N GLY A 351 34.90 -2.82 13.43
CA GLY A 351 35.93 -1.78 13.51
C GLY A 351 35.67 -0.63 12.53
N PRO A 352 36.69 0.00 11.94
CA PRO A 352 36.49 1.13 11.02
C PRO A 352 35.52 0.82 9.90
N ILE A 353 34.66 1.78 9.55
CA ILE A 353 33.58 1.64 8.55
C ILE A 353 34.09 1.13 7.17
N ARG A 354 35.32 1.46 6.80
CA ARG A 354 35.98 0.96 5.58
C ARG A 354 36.08 -0.58 5.52
N ASN A 355 35.92 -1.27 6.64
CA ASN A 355 35.94 -2.73 6.70
C ASN A 355 34.62 -3.36 6.24
N ILE A 356 33.54 -2.57 6.16
CA ILE A 356 32.20 -3.06 5.82
C ILE A 356 32.19 -3.58 4.37
N SER A 357 32.63 -2.75 3.41
CA SER A 357 32.58 -3.14 2.01
C SER A 357 33.32 -4.45 1.72
N PRO A 358 34.61 -4.64 2.12
CA PRO A 358 35.31 -5.89 1.85
C PRO A 358 34.69 -7.14 2.49
N LYS A 359 34.03 -6.96 3.66
CA LYS A 359 33.45 -8.10 4.40
C LYS A 359 32.06 -8.49 3.94
N TYR A 360 31.23 -7.52 3.55
CA TYR A 360 29.78 -7.73 3.38
C TYR A 360 29.26 -7.36 1.99
N PHE A 361 29.81 -6.37 1.32
CA PHE A 361 29.27 -5.82 0.08
C PHE A 361 30.14 -6.09 -1.15
N GLY A 362 31.47 -6.03 -1.00
CA GLY A 362 32.39 -6.08 -2.13
C GLY A 362 32.04 -5.01 -3.17
N ASP A 363 32.11 -5.41 -4.44
CA ASP A 363 31.72 -4.55 -5.56
C ASP A 363 30.23 -4.67 -5.93
N SER A 364 29.46 -5.50 -5.22
CA SER A 364 28.07 -5.79 -5.56
C SER A 364 27.09 -4.69 -5.13
N VAL A 365 27.46 -3.89 -4.14
CA VAL A 365 26.70 -2.71 -3.68
C VAL A 365 27.50 -1.46 -4.06
N LYS A 366 27.39 -1.09 -5.33
CA LYS A 366 28.16 0.01 -5.90
C LYS A 366 27.95 1.33 -5.14
N PHE A 367 26.69 1.66 -4.81
CA PHE A 367 26.35 2.94 -4.19
C PHE A 367 27.01 3.13 -2.82
N TRP A 368 27.16 2.04 -2.03
CA TRP A 368 27.91 2.11 -0.77
C TRP A 368 29.34 2.61 -0.99
N ASN A 369 30.02 2.05 -1.98
CA ASN A 369 31.40 2.44 -2.30
C ASN A 369 31.48 3.86 -2.84
N ASP A 370 30.53 4.24 -3.70
CA ASP A 370 30.44 5.61 -4.24
C ASP A 370 30.19 6.65 -3.12
N ALA A 371 29.25 6.36 -2.21
CA ALA A 371 28.94 7.25 -1.08
C ALA A 371 30.16 7.53 -0.19
N PHE A 372 30.97 6.50 0.08
CA PHE A 372 32.20 6.67 0.86
C PHE A 372 33.38 7.27 0.08
N ALA A 373 33.32 7.28 -1.25
CA ALA A 373 34.23 8.05 -2.08
C ALA A 373 33.89 9.57 -2.09
N HIS A 374 32.67 9.92 -1.66
CA HIS A 374 32.15 11.28 -1.60
C HIS A 374 31.73 11.67 -0.17
N PRO A 375 32.71 11.82 0.78
CA PRO A 375 32.42 12.05 2.20
C PRO A 375 31.87 13.45 2.51
N ASP A 376 31.98 14.38 1.55
CA ASP A 376 31.50 15.75 1.67
C ASP A 376 30.28 15.99 0.75
N TYR A 377 29.49 17.04 1.04
CA TYR A 377 28.35 17.44 0.20
C TYR A 377 28.83 18.07 -1.11
N ASP A 378 29.34 17.23 -1.99
CA ASP A 378 29.87 17.59 -3.30
C ASP A 378 28.86 17.44 -4.44
N ASP A 379 29.34 17.53 -5.69
CA ASP A 379 28.49 17.45 -6.88
C ASP A 379 27.86 16.05 -7.08
N PHE A 380 28.44 15.00 -6.50
CA PHE A 380 27.85 13.66 -6.52
C PHE A 380 26.48 13.65 -5.82
N TRP A 381 26.41 14.21 -4.61
CA TRP A 381 25.18 14.31 -3.84
C TRP A 381 24.20 15.33 -4.40
N LYS A 382 24.71 16.50 -4.80
CA LYS A 382 23.89 17.57 -5.39
C LYS A 382 23.19 17.13 -6.66
N ALA A 383 23.86 16.38 -7.54
CA ALA A 383 23.28 15.88 -8.77
C ALA A 383 22.09 14.92 -8.53
N ARG A 384 22.04 14.27 -7.37
CA ARG A 384 21.00 13.29 -6.99
C ARG A 384 19.79 13.92 -6.34
N ASP A 385 19.83 15.20 -6.04
CA ASP A 385 18.70 15.94 -5.46
C ASP A 385 17.72 16.40 -6.56
N PRO A 386 16.52 15.80 -6.63
CA PRO A 386 15.56 16.12 -7.70
C PRO A 386 14.91 17.51 -7.53
N ARG A 387 14.99 18.11 -6.33
CA ARG A 387 14.30 19.37 -6.00
C ARG A 387 14.67 20.52 -6.93
N GLN A 388 15.91 20.58 -7.41
CA GLN A 388 16.36 21.61 -8.34
C GLN A 388 15.66 21.60 -9.71
N PHE A 389 14.93 20.53 -10.03
CA PHE A 389 14.25 20.33 -11.30
C PHE A 389 12.72 20.42 -11.22
N LEU A 390 12.15 20.74 -10.06
CA LEU A 390 10.69 20.78 -9.81
C LEU A 390 10.06 22.10 -10.31
N LYS A 391 10.51 22.59 -11.41
CA LYS A 391 10.00 23.81 -12.08
C LYS A 391 9.12 23.48 -13.28
N ASN A 392 8.18 24.37 -13.60
CA ASN A 392 7.23 24.18 -14.70
C ASN A 392 6.41 22.88 -14.55
N THR A 393 6.08 22.53 -13.32
CA THR A 393 5.29 21.36 -13.00
C THR A 393 3.87 21.51 -13.54
N THR A 394 3.39 20.49 -14.24
CA THR A 394 2.06 20.52 -14.87
C THR A 394 1.01 19.70 -14.09
N PRO A 395 1.32 18.53 -13.49
CA PRO A 395 0.36 17.82 -12.68
C PRO A 395 0.11 18.50 -11.33
N ALA A 396 -1.08 18.31 -10.76
CA ALA A 396 -1.32 18.63 -9.36
C ALA A 396 -0.44 17.76 -8.45
N VAL A 397 0.01 18.32 -7.34
CA VAL A 397 0.91 17.66 -6.40
C VAL A 397 0.27 17.53 -5.03
N MET A 398 0.42 16.36 -4.38
CA MET A 398 0.09 16.16 -2.97
C MET A 398 1.28 15.48 -2.29
N THR A 399 2.08 16.25 -1.56
CA THR A 399 3.20 15.74 -0.78
C THR A 399 2.75 15.32 0.61
N VAL A 400 3.05 14.08 0.99
CA VAL A 400 2.57 13.47 2.25
C VAL A 400 3.74 13.00 3.10
N GLY A 401 3.64 13.12 4.42
CA GLY A 401 4.64 12.55 5.32
C GLY A 401 4.21 12.51 6.77
N GLY A 402 5.07 11.97 7.62
CA GLY A 402 4.86 11.79 9.04
C GLY A 402 5.77 12.70 9.88
N TRP A 403 5.22 13.29 10.96
CA TRP A 403 6.03 14.07 11.91
C TRP A 403 7.10 13.24 12.63
N PHE A 404 6.89 11.93 12.73
CA PHE A 404 7.78 10.98 13.39
C PHE A 404 8.47 10.04 12.40
N ASP A 405 8.56 10.46 11.16
CA ASP A 405 9.30 9.75 10.13
C ASP A 405 10.80 9.94 10.39
N ALA A 406 11.49 8.84 10.71
CA ALA A 406 12.92 8.86 11.00
C ALA A 406 13.78 8.78 9.73
N GLU A 407 13.16 8.48 8.57
CA GLU A 407 13.86 8.30 7.30
C GLU A 407 13.74 9.56 6.42
N ASP A 408 12.49 9.93 6.03
CA ASP A 408 12.25 10.93 4.97
C ASP A 408 11.41 12.15 5.41
N LEU A 409 11.50 12.56 6.68
CA LEU A 409 10.86 13.81 7.15
C LEU A 409 11.40 15.03 6.40
N TYR A 410 12.71 15.08 6.21
CA TYR A 410 13.37 16.17 5.49
C TYR A 410 12.89 16.24 4.04
N GLY A 411 12.89 15.11 3.33
CA GLY A 411 12.45 15.01 1.96
C GLY A 411 11.02 15.45 1.75
N THR A 412 10.12 15.06 2.63
CA THR A 412 8.73 15.47 2.59
C THR A 412 8.56 17.00 2.65
N ILE A 413 9.16 17.64 3.66
CA ILE A 413 9.03 19.09 3.87
C ILE A 413 9.68 19.87 2.71
N HIS A 414 10.86 19.42 2.29
CA HIS A 414 11.63 20.15 1.28
C HIS A 414 11.17 19.91 -0.15
N THR A 415 10.52 18.79 -0.43
CA THR A 415 9.86 18.55 -1.73
C THR A 415 8.64 19.46 -1.88
N TYR A 416 7.77 19.56 -0.86
CA TYR A 416 6.66 20.51 -0.86
C TYR A 416 7.15 21.94 -1.10
N LYS A 417 8.14 22.40 -0.31
CA LYS A 417 8.72 23.75 -0.45
C LYS A 417 9.34 23.98 -1.83
N ALA A 418 9.95 22.97 -2.42
CA ALA A 418 10.56 23.11 -3.74
C ALA A 418 9.50 23.29 -4.84
N PHE A 419 8.38 22.59 -4.76
CA PHE A 419 7.24 22.85 -5.65
C PHE A 419 6.67 24.25 -5.46
N GLU A 420 6.47 24.71 -4.21
CA GLU A 420 5.98 26.06 -3.93
C GLU A 420 6.90 27.15 -4.53
N ASN A 421 8.19 27.06 -4.26
CA ASN A 421 9.14 28.10 -4.62
C ASN A 421 9.46 28.20 -6.11
N GLN A 422 9.20 27.13 -6.89
CA GLN A 422 9.63 27.04 -8.28
C GLN A 422 8.48 27.06 -9.29
N ASN A 423 7.24 27.14 -8.81
CA ASN A 423 6.06 27.13 -9.67
C ASN A 423 5.12 28.30 -9.34
N PRO A 424 4.22 28.68 -10.28
CA PRO A 424 3.25 29.73 -10.01
C PRO A 424 2.21 29.28 -8.97
N GLU A 425 1.61 30.24 -8.25
CA GLU A 425 0.52 30.02 -7.27
C GLU A 425 -0.69 29.27 -7.86
N SER A 426 -0.82 29.19 -9.17
CA SER A 426 -1.87 28.42 -9.83
C SER A 426 -1.65 26.91 -9.84
N LEU A 427 -0.45 26.44 -9.48
CA LEU A 427 -0.20 25.02 -9.29
C LEU A 427 -0.93 24.55 -8.04
N THR A 428 -1.76 23.51 -8.16
CA THR A 428 -2.26 22.81 -6.98
C THR A 428 -1.12 22.02 -6.35
N ASN A 429 -0.63 22.49 -5.20
CA ASN A 429 0.42 21.84 -4.42
C ASN A 429 -0.05 21.71 -2.97
N ILE A 430 -0.37 20.49 -2.56
CA ILE A 430 -0.97 20.16 -1.26
C ILE A 430 0.08 19.52 -0.37
N PHE A 431 0.11 19.95 0.89
CA PHE A 431 0.99 19.42 1.92
C PHE A 431 0.19 18.69 3.01
N VAL A 432 0.53 17.44 3.28
CA VAL A 432 -0.15 16.63 4.31
C VAL A 432 0.87 16.08 5.28
N MET A 433 0.72 16.42 6.57
CA MET A 433 1.59 15.90 7.63
C MET A 433 0.76 15.30 8.76
N GLY A 434 0.89 13.99 8.95
CA GLY A 434 0.21 13.26 10.02
C GLY A 434 1.13 12.86 11.16
N PRO A 435 0.60 12.29 12.25
CA PRO A 435 1.36 11.87 13.42
C PRO A 435 2.00 10.49 13.23
N TRP A 436 2.62 10.27 12.09
CA TRP A 436 3.04 8.97 11.60
C TRP A 436 4.54 8.75 11.69
N TYR A 437 4.92 7.49 11.93
CA TYR A 437 6.24 6.98 11.53
C TYR A 437 6.24 6.64 10.04
N HIS A 438 7.40 6.27 9.49
CA HIS A 438 7.57 5.99 8.06
C HIS A 438 6.51 5.02 7.51
N SER A 439 5.75 5.45 6.51
CA SER A 439 4.68 4.68 5.83
C SER A 439 3.43 4.30 6.65
N GLN A 440 3.30 4.71 7.93
CA GLN A 440 2.16 4.31 8.78
C GLN A 440 0.79 4.66 8.17
N TRP A 441 0.71 5.73 7.39
CA TRP A 441 -0.54 6.15 6.72
C TRP A 441 -1.02 5.18 5.63
N ALA A 442 -0.18 4.27 5.14
CA ALA A 442 -0.57 3.29 4.13
C ALA A 442 -1.36 2.11 4.70
N PHE A 443 -1.19 1.82 6.00
CA PHE A 443 -1.64 0.57 6.61
C PHE A 443 -2.66 0.81 7.72
N GLY A 444 -3.77 0.06 7.70
CA GLY A 444 -4.72 -0.05 8.80
C GLY A 444 -5.15 1.30 9.40
N LYS A 445 -5.09 1.38 10.73
CA LYS A 445 -5.41 2.58 11.51
C LYS A 445 -4.16 3.17 12.15
N ALA A 446 -4.13 4.48 12.32
CA ALA A 446 -3.08 5.20 13.04
C ALA A 446 -3.67 5.88 14.28
N GLU A 447 -3.98 5.09 15.30
CA GLU A 447 -4.56 5.54 16.56
C GLU A 447 -3.48 5.86 17.62
N ASN A 448 -2.22 5.45 17.38
CA ASN A 448 -1.11 5.64 18.30
C ASN A 448 0.26 5.65 17.62
N LEU A 449 1.25 6.14 18.36
CA LEU A 449 2.67 6.01 18.08
C LEU A 449 3.37 5.46 19.36
N GLY A 450 3.72 4.18 19.34
CA GLY A 450 4.21 3.51 20.53
C GLY A 450 3.21 3.59 21.69
N ASN A 451 3.56 4.25 22.78
CA ASN A 451 2.71 4.47 23.95
C ASN A 451 1.94 5.81 23.95
N ILE A 452 2.00 6.57 22.86
CA ILE A 452 1.27 7.83 22.69
C ILE A 452 0.02 7.55 21.88
N TYR A 453 -1.16 7.88 22.40
CA TYR A 453 -2.46 7.66 21.77
C TYR A 453 -3.07 8.98 21.28
N TRP A 454 -3.64 8.96 20.07
CA TRP A 454 -4.20 10.15 19.41
C TRP A 454 -5.69 10.36 19.69
N GLU A 455 -6.39 9.38 20.30
CA GLU A 455 -7.85 9.39 20.52
C GLU A 455 -8.68 9.46 19.22
N THR A 456 -8.05 9.28 18.08
CA THR A 456 -8.65 9.29 16.74
C THR A 456 -7.82 8.43 15.79
N ASP A 457 -8.44 7.91 14.74
CA ASP A 457 -7.71 7.31 13.63
C ASP A 457 -7.23 8.42 12.68
N ALA A 458 -5.92 8.68 12.70
CA ALA A 458 -5.34 9.71 11.84
C ALA A 458 -5.39 9.34 10.35
N ASN A 459 -5.48 8.05 10.00
CA ASN A 459 -5.52 7.62 8.61
C ASN A 459 -6.85 7.90 7.92
N GLU A 460 -7.97 7.93 8.65
CA GLU A 460 -9.30 8.14 8.08
C GLU A 460 -9.39 9.46 7.30
N LYS A 461 -8.94 10.57 7.91
CA LYS A 461 -8.94 11.90 7.25
C LYS A 461 -8.04 11.91 6.03
N TYR A 462 -6.86 11.30 6.15
CA TYR A 462 -5.89 11.25 5.05
C TYR A 462 -6.39 10.40 3.88
N HIS A 463 -6.87 9.19 4.12
CA HIS A 463 -7.36 8.31 3.05
C HIS A 463 -8.50 8.95 2.27
N LYS A 464 -9.39 9.68 2.97
CA LYS A 464 -10.45 10.45 2.33
C LYS A 464 -9.88 11.56 1.45
N LEU A 465 -8.92 12.35 1.97
CA LEU A 465 -8.30 13.46 1.24
C LEU A 465 -7.53 12.96 0.00
N GLU A 466 -6.73 11.91 0.15
CA GLU A 466 -5.97 11.30 -0.95
C GLU A 466 -6.90 10.79 -2.05
N LYS A 467 -7.99 10.12 -1.64
CA LYS A 467 -9.01 9.66 -2.58
C LYS A 467 -9.69 10.82 -3.31
N GLU A 468 -10.13 11.85 -2.60
CA GLU A 468 -10.74 13.05 -3.18
C GLU A 468 -9.81 13.77 -4.16
N PHE A 469 -8.50 13.82 -3.85
CA PHE A 469 -7.49 14.38 -4.72
C PHE A 469 -7.40 13.63 -6.05
N PHE A 470 -7.19 12.32 -6.02
CA PHE A 470 -7.10 11.54 -7.24
C PHE A 470 -8.43 11.48 -7.99
N ASP A 471 -9.56 11.37 -7.31
CA ASP A 471 -10.88 11.38 -7.92
C ASP A 471 -11.14 12.68 -8.69
N TYR A 472 -10.73 13.82 -8.15
CA TYR A 472 -10.91 15.09 -8.82
C TYR A 472 -10.06 15.19 -10.10
N PHE A 473 -8.75 14.97 -9.99
CA PHE A 473 -7.85 15.16 -11.12
C PHE A 473 -7.95 14.05 -12.18
N LEU A 474 -8.33 12.84 -11.78
CA LEU A 474 -8.32 11.69 -12.67
C LEU A 474 -9.71 11.28 -13.17
N TYR A 475 -10.75 11.41 -12.35
CA TYR A 475 -12.14 11.15 -12.76
C TYR A 475 -12.94 12.43 -13.04
N GLY A 476 -12.50 13.58 -12.57
CA GLY A 476 -13.29 14.83 -12.60
C GLY A 476 -14.45 14.81 -11.59
N LYS A 477 -14.34 14.06 -10.52
CA LYS A 477 -15.32 13.99 -9.43
C LYS A 477 -14.96 14.96 -8.31
N GLY A 478 -15.96 15.46 -7.57
CA GLY A 478 -15.74 16.38 -6.45
C GLY A 478 -15.74 17.86 -6.86
N ASN A 479 -15.35 18.74 -5.94
CA ASN A 479 -15.43 20.19 -6.12
C ASN A 479 -14.05 20.86 -6.39
N GLY A 480 -12.96 20.12 -6.28
CA GLY A 480 -11.59 20.60 -6.51
C GLY A 480 -11.09 21.62 -5.47
N LYS A 481 -11.72 21.70 -4.32
CA LYS A 481 -11.31 22.60 -3.23
C LYS A 481 -10.49 21.82 -2.23
N PHE A 482 -9.21 22.11 -2.19
CA PHE A 482 -8.27 21.53 -1.23
C PHE A 482 -7.62 22.66 -0.43
N ALA A 483 -7.43 22.45 0.87
CA ALA A 483 -6.54 23.28 1.65
C ALA A 483 -5.10 23.06 1.17
N GLU A 484 -4.29 24.11 1.13
CA GLU A 484 -2.88 23.96 0.75
C GLU A 484 -2.14 23.06 1.72
N ALA A 485 -2.43 23.18 3.03
CA ALA A 485 -1.85 22.28 4.00
C ALA A 485 -2.91 21.67 4.94
N THR A 486 -2.83 20.35 5.12
CA THR A 486 -3.63 19.57 6.07
C THR A 486 -2.67 18.91 7.07
N ILE A 487 -2.67 19.43 8.29
CA ILE A 487 -1.65 19.14 9.30
C ILE A 487 -2.28 18.56 10.55
N PHE A 488 -1.76 17.44 11.04
CA PHE A 488 -2.14 16.94 12.37
C PHE A 488 -1.33 17.67 13.44
N ILE A 489 -2.02 18.36 14.33
CA ILE A 489 -1.43 19.10 15.44
C ILE A 489 -1.36 18.17 16.66
N THR A 490 -0.14 17.71 16.97
CA THR A 490 0.15 16.92 18.18
C THR A 490 -0.12 17.74 19.43
N GLY A 491 -0.55 17.10 20.51
CA GLY A 491 -0.97 17.78 21.74
C GLY A 491 -2.45 18.15 21.75
N SER A 492 -2.97 18.74 20.68
CA SER A 492 -4.43 18.87 20.47
C SER A 492 -5.04 17.63 19.84
N ASN A 493 -4.24 16.80 19.21
CA ASN A 493 -4.59 15.56 18.51
C ASN A 493 -5.70 15.75 17.46
N LYS A 494 -5.57 16.82 16.66
CA LYS A 494 -6.57 17.21 15.66
C LYS A 494 -5.91 17.59 14.34
N TRP A 495 -6.60 17.24 13.26
CA TRP A 495 -6.31 17.77 11.95
C TRP A 495 -6.74 19.24 11.84
N SER A 496 -5.85 20.06 11.27
CA SER A 496 -6.09 21.47 10.95
C SER A 496 -5.76 21.75 9.50
N GLU A 497 -6.53 22.61 8.86
CA GLU A 497 -6.37 23.02 7.47
C GLU A 497 -5.87 24.45 7.41
N PHE A 498 -4.90 24.72 6.53
CA PHE A 498 -4.27 26.02 6.36
C PHE A 498 -4.26 26.42 4.89
N GLU A 499 -4.44 27.72 4.63
CA GLU A 499 -4.38 28.29 3.27
C GLU A 499 -2.95 28.42 2.74
N THR A 500 -1.95 28.38 3.61
CA THR A 500 -0.51 28.43 3.29
C THR A 500 0.29 27.69 4.36
N TRP A 501 1.45 27.17 3.99
CA TRP A 501 2.35 26.55 4.96
C TRP A 501 3.80 27.06 4.81
N PRO A 502 4.47 27.59 5.87
CA PRO A 502 3.88 27.85 7.21
C PRO A 502 2.72 28.86 7.17
N PRO A 503 1.82 28.85 8.20
CA PRO A 503 0.77 29.85 8.30
C PRO A 503 1.34 31.28 8.34
N LYS A 504 0.63 32.25 7.74
CA LYS A 504 1.11 33.65 7.63
C LYS A 504 1.29 34.36 8.97
N ASN A 505 0.60 33.88 10.01
CA ASN A 505 0.59 34.47 11.36
C ASN A 505 1.54 33.78 12.36
N VAL A 506 2.58 33.10 11.86
CA VAL A 506 3.60 32.53 12.75
C VAL A 506 4.49 33.60 13.32
N GLU A 507 4.90 33.43 14.58
CA GLU A 507 5.86 34.27 15.28
C GLU A 507 7.06 33.39 15.65
N GLU A 508 8.24 33.75 15.17
CA GLU A 508 9.48 33.05 15.52
C GLU A 508 9.88 33.42 16.96
N LYS A 509 10.13 32.40 17.79
CA LYS A 509 10.57 32.57 19.18
C LYS A 509 11.71 31.62 19.46
N ASN A 510 12.73 32.13 20.15
CA ASN A 510 13.81 31.29 20.64
C ASN A 510 13.37 30.55 21.91
N LEU A 511 13.62 29.26 21.95
CA LEU A 511 13.46 28.43 23.12
C LEU A 511 14.87 28.06 23.63
N TYR A 512 15.23 28.61 24.80
CA TYR A 512 16.56 28.45 25.38
C TYR A 512 16.61 27.22 26.29
N LEU A 513 17.64 26.43 26.16
CA LEU A 513 17.98 25.39 27.13
C LEU A 513 18.51 26.06 28.41
N MET A 514 18.01 25.61 29.54
CA MET A 514 18.30 26.16 30.84
C MET A 514 18.87 25.06 31.73
N PRO A 515 19.64 25.42 32.80
CA PRO A 515 20.12 24.45 33.80
C PRO A 515 18.99 23.58 34.34
N ASP A 516 19.34 22.39 34.83
CA ASP A 516 18.44 21.40 35.42
C ASP A 516 17.35 20.86 34.45
N GLY A 517 17.68 20.77 33.16
CA GLY A 517 16.75 20.21 32.16
C GLY A 517 15.52 21.07 31.91
N LYS A 518 15.56 22.36 32.18
CA LYS A 518 14.47 23.31 31.95
C LYS A 518 14.58 23.96 30.56
N ILE A 519 13.50 24.55 30.10
CA ILE A 519 13.45 25.40 28.90
C ILE A 519 12.79 26.74 29.24
N SER A 520 13.16 27.80 28.50
CA SER A 520 12.61 29.14 28.70
C SER A 520 12.58 29.95 27.41
N PHE A 521 11.59 30.83 27.26
CA PHE A 521 11.60 31.86 26.22
C PHE A 521 12.51 33.06 26.56
N THR A 522 13.03 33.15 27.80
CA THR A 522 13.99 34.17 28.22
C THR A 522 15.40 33.59 28.15
N PRO A 523 16.38 34.29 27.54
CA PRO A 523 17.74 33.79 27.47
C PRO A 523 18.35 33.59 28.86
N PRO A 524 19.28 32.62 29.04
CA PRO A 524 19.98 32.41 30.31
C PRO A 524 20.81 33.64 30.65
N SER A 525 20.86 33.98 31.95
CA SER A 525 21.67 35.09 32.45
C SER A 525 23.15 34.75 32.60
N VAL A 526 23.50 33.47 32.56
CA VAL A 526 24.87 32.97 32.70
C VAL A 526 25.41 32.57 31.34
N SER A 527 26.55 33.15 30.95
CA SER A 527 27.26 32.77 29.73
C SER A 527 28.31 31.70 30.02
N GLY A 528 28.52 30.78 29.06
CA GLY A 528 29.55 29.74 29.14
C GLY A 528 29.17 28.51 29.97
N SER A 529 27.90 28.38 30.37
CA SER A 529 27.41 27.13 30.97
C SER A 529 27.17 26.09 29.85
N PHE A 530 27.32 24.83 30.19
CA PHE A 530 27.10 23.69 29.31
C PHE A 530 26.48 22.54 30.08
N ASP A 531 25.76 21.69 29.39
CA ASP A 531 25.29 20.41 29.90
C ASP A 531 26.19 19.30 29.34
N GLU A 532 26.45 18.28 30.16
CA GLU A 532 27.20 17.09 29.75
C GLU A 532 26.29 15.88 29.72
N TYR A 533 26.52 15.01 28.77
CA TYR A 533 25.88 13.69 28.71
C TYR A 533 26.93 12.63 28.39
N ILE A 534 26.67 11.41 28.83
CA ILE A 534 27.46 10.23 28.47
C ILE A 534 26.76 9.57 27.29
N SER A 535 27.47 9.50 26.19
CA SER A 535 26.99 8.85 24.95
C SER A 535 27.30 7.37 24.96
#